data_3a1056c073e2c5c928629efde17ec593
#
_entry.id   3a1056c073e2c5c928629efde17ec593
#
_cell.length_a   1.000
_cell.length_b   1.000
_cell.length_c   1.000
_cell.angle_alpha   90.00
_cell.angle_beta   90.00
_cell.angle_gamma   90.00
#
_symmetry.space_group_name_H-M   'P 1'
#
loop_
_entity.id
_entity.type
_entity.pdbx_description
1 polymer ?
#
loop_
_entity_poly.entity_id
_entity_poly.type
_entity_poly.pdbx_seq_one_letter_code
_entity_poly.pdbx_strand_id
1 'polypeptide(L)'
;MSAKKCKNFSLFPAAYAYRKLAFLPPIHTPAAGQYAVHRVFKQTPAEVWFFKPHLYRHFLASSLRTGVVFLRICQRLSSISITKAAESIRAGDLSRRITGIATKDEVQELADTFNTMLERLERSFERERQFTSDASHELRTPVAVISACAEELEAGLSAGEAAQSLAAIRRESARMNKIISQLLMLTRGYEGRIHLEKETLEFRNLVGSVMEELSESAAASEIRLLNQVPQGCTIFADQSLLTQLLINLIGNSIKYGVMGGKVTVRAAASETGCTFTVSDNGIGMQPEELDHIFERFYRADKARDRSGFGLGMPIVKWIVELHGGDIRVASEAGKGTQVTVTV
;
A
#
# COMPACT_ATOMS: atom_id res chain seq x y z
N MET A 1 -12.50 -47.88 68.29
CA MET A 1 -11.04 -47.82 68.53
C MET A 1 -10.37 -48.50 67.34
N SER A 2 -9.56 -47.98 66.54
CA SER A 2 -8.77 -46.79 66.46
C SER A 2 -8.32 -46.69 64.98
N ALA A 3 -8.67 -45.65 64.37
CA ALA A 3 -8.08 -45.26 63.04
C ALA A 3 -6.68 -44.72 63.29
N LYS A 4 -5.65 -45.53 63.08
CA LYS A 4 -4.24 -45.08 62.98
C LYS A 4 -3.35 -46.23 62.46
N LYS A 5 -3.21 -46.35 61.14
CA LYS A 5 -2.03 -46.89 60.45
C LYS A 5 -2.30 -46.97 58.93
N CYS A 6 -2.38 -45.85 58.28
CA CYS A 6 -2.15 -45.73 56.83
C CYS A 6 -1.58 -44.33 56.53
N LYS A 7 -0.48 -43.99 57.15
CA LYS A 7 0.39 -42.87 56.74
C LYS A 7 1.78 -43.44 56.56
N ASN A 8 2.15 -43.62 55.34
CA ASN A 8 3.50 -43.60 54.74
C ASN A 8 3.53 -44.55 53.53
N PHE A 9 2.70 -44.33 52.54
CA PHE A 9 3.01 -44.80 51.22
C PHE A 9 3.53 -43.58 50.45
N SER A 10 4.85 -43.54 50.35
CA SER A 10 5.61 -42.46 49.79
C SER A 10 5.24 -42.23 48.33
N LEU A 11 4.68 -41.07 48.05
CA LEU A 11 4.55 -40.45 46.71
C LEU A 11 5.90 -40.07 46.09
N PHE A 12 7.04 -40.55 46.70
CA PHE A 12 8.38 -40.14 46.30
C PHE A 12 8.87 -40.60 44.92
N PRO A 13 8.50 -41.79 44.39
CA PRO A 13 9.05 -42.19 43.07
C PRO A 13 8.39 -41.43 41.91
N ALA A 14 7.13 -41.06 42.03
CA ALA A 14 6.42 -40.35 40.93
C ALA A 14 6.88 -38.89 40.81
N ALA A 15 7.10 -38.20 41.94
CA ALA A 15 7.60 -36.83 41.97
C ALA A 15 9.03 -36.69 41.44
N TYR A 16 9.88 -37.72 41.69
CA TYR A 16 11.27 -37.75 41.18
C TYR A 16 11.32 -37.96 39.66
N ALA A 17 10.47 -38.83 39.12
CA ALA A 17 10.36 -39.06 37.70
C ALA A 17 9.79 -37.81 36.98
N TYR A 18 8.80 -37.14 37.60
CA TYR A 18 8.21 -35.91 37.02
C TYR A 18 9.20 -34.74 36.97
N ARG A 19 10.05 -34.60 37.99
CA ARG A 19 11.05 -33.54 38.06
C ARG A 19 12.20 -33.72 37.05
N LYS A 20 12.53 -34.94 36.64
CA LYS A 20 13.51 -35.22 35.57
C LYS A 20 12.91 -35.09 34.15
N LEU A 21 11.63 -35.38 33.98
CA LEU A 21 10.92 -35.21 32.69
C LEU A 21 10.67 -33.73 32.35
N ALA A 22 10.51 -32.85 33.35
CA ALA A 22 10.35 -31.43 33.17
C ALA A 22 11.61 -30.69 32.64
N PHE A 23 12.78 -31.35 32.67
CA PHE A 23 14.07 -30.80 32.18
C PHE A 23 14.51 -31.39 30.83
N LEU A 24 13.67 -32.16 30.16
CA LEU A 24 14.00 -32.66 28.81
C LEU A 24 13.63 -31.62 27.76
N PRO A 25 14.49 -31.41 26.73
CA PRO A 25 14.17 -30.51 25.63
C PRO A 25 12.92 -31.00 24.88
N PRO A 26 12.21 -30.11 24.15
CA PRO A 26 10.99 -30.46 23.43
C PRO A 26 11.27 -31.58 22.42
N ILE A 27 10.45 -32.65 22.50
CA ILE A 27 10.62 -33.88 21.69
C ILE A 27 9.79 -33.70 20.42
N HIS A 28 10.45 -33.54 19.28
CA HIS A 28 9.82 -33.31 17.98
C HIS A 28 9.37 -34.57 17.21
N THR A 29 9.63 -35.80 17.73
CA THR A 29 9.19 -37.04 17.07
C THR A 29 8.72 -38.09 18.08
N PRO A 30 7.72 -38.95 17.74
CA PRO A 30 7.24 -40.02 18.62
C PRO A 30 8.31 -41.05 19.02
N ALA A 31 9.30 -41.29 18.13
CA ALA A 31 10.42 -42.19 18.41
C ALA A 31 11.37 -41.64 19.44
N ALA A 32 11.64 -40.33 19.44
CA ALA A 32 12.52 -39.69 20.42
C ALA A 32 11.96 -39.74 21.84
N GLY A 33 10.63 -39.66 21.98
CA GLY A 33 9.94 -39.80 23.27
C GLY A 33 10.12 -41.17 23.89
N GLN A 34 10.10 -42.24 23.14
CA GLN A 34 10.33 -43.60 23.62
C GLN A 34 11.78 -43.80 24.06
N TYR A 35 12.77 -43.26 23.35
CA TYR A 35 14.17 -43.34 23.71
C TYR A 35 14.53 -42.53 24.98
N ALA A 36 13.93 -41.39 25.16
CA ALA A 36 14.12 -40.56 26.36
C ALA A 36 13.59 -41.23 27.61
N VAL A 37 12.40 -41.81 27.53
CA VAL A 37 11.76 -42.57 28.62
C VAL A 37 12.59 -43.82 28.93
N HIS A 38 13.05 -44.53 27.93
CA HIS A 38 13.90 -45.72 28.12
C HIS A 38 15.24 -45.41 28.80
N ARG A 39 15.84 -44.25 28.53
CA ARG A 39 17.11 -43.82 29.15
C ARG A 39 16.94 -43.42 30.61
N VAL A 40 15.81 -42.80 30.98
CA VAL A 40 15.51 -42.46 32.39
C VAL A 40 15.28 -43.72 33.22
N PHE A 41 14.65 -44.75 32.66
CA PHE A 41 14.40 -46.02 33.35
C PHE A 41 15.66 -46.87 33.52
N LYS A 42 16.65 -46.82 32.62
CA LYS A 42 17.92 -47.54 32.78
C LYS A 42 18.82 -47.02 33.88
N GLN A 43 18.60 -45.82 34.39
CA GLN A 43 19.39 -45.19 35.46
C GLN A 43 18.78 -45.28 36.85
N THR A 44 17.65 -45.98 37.01
CA THR A 44 17.02 -46.21 38.32
C THR A 44 17.46 -47.51 38.95
N PRO A 45 17.71 -47.56 40.31
CA PRO A 45 18.14 -48.77 41.01
C PRO A 45 17.14 -49.94 40.80
N ALA A 46 17.66 -51.17 40.79
CA ALA A 46 16.90 -52.37 40.49
C ALA A 46 15.67 -52.64 41.39
N GLU A 47 15.60 -52.01 42.55
CA GLU A 47 14.49 -52.14 43.47
C GLU A 47 13.16 -51.52 43.01
N VAL A 48 13.19 -50.67 41.94
CA VAL A 48 11.98 -50.03 41.39
C VAL A 48 11.29 -50.91 40.33
N TRP A 49 11.91 -52.04 39.93
CA TRP A 49 11.40 -52.89 38.85
C TRP A 49 10.28 -53.88 39.23
N PHE A 50 9.90 -53.93 40.50
CA PHE A 50 8.81 -54.81 40.97
C PHE A 50 7.42 -54.26 40.73
N PHE A 51 7.27 -53.06 40.15
CA PHE A 51 5.95 -52.55 39.79
C PHE A 51 5.46 -53.17 38.49
N LYS A 52 4.35 -53.90 38.61
CA LYS A 52 3.65 -54.68 37.57
C LYS A 52 3.59 -53.97 36.21
N PRO A 53 3.76 -54.66 35.08
CA PRO A 53 3.67 -54.13 33.70
C PRO A 53 2.36 -53.36 33.42
N HIS A 54 1.31 -53.62 34.16
CA HIS A 54 0.04 -52.92 34.06
C HIS A 54 0.09 -51.43 34.45
N LEU A 55 0.85 -51.05 35.48
CA LEU A 55 0.96 -49.63 35.89
C LEU A 55 1.74 -48.82 34.83
N TYR A 56 2.74 -49.41 34.23
CA TYR A 56 3.49 -48.73 33.12
C TYR A 56 2.61 -48.48 31.89
N ARG A 57 1.79 -49.48 31.49
CA ARG A 57 0.85 -49.33 30.38
C ARG A 57 -0.23 -48.25 30.67
N HIS A 58 -0.72 -48.19 31.91
CA HIS A 58 -1.71 -47.15 32.31
C HIS A 58 -1.08 -45.75 32.38
N PHE A 59 0.18 -45.63 32.82
CA PHE A 59 0.92 -44.35 32.83
C PHE A 59 1.20 -43.85 31.44
N LEU A 60 1.68 -44.70 30.54
CA LEU A 60 1.91 -44.37 29.12
C LEU A 60 0.59 -44.01 28.39
N ALA A 61 -0.45 -44.79 28.60
CA ALA A 61 -1.75 -44.53 28.01
C ALA A 61 -2.40 -43.23 28.54
N SER A 62 -2.21 -42.91 29.82
CA SER A 62 -2.67 -41.66 30.42
C SER A 62 -1.88 -40.45 29.86
N SER A 63 -0.53 -40.54 29.78
CA SER A 63 0.33 -39.48 29.22
C SER A 63 0.05 -39.21 27.75
N LEU A 64 -0.17 -40.28 26.95
CA LEU A 64 -0.57 -40.17 25.53
C LEU A 64 -1.97 -39.54 25.39
N ARG A 65 -2.93 -39.95 26.23
CA ARG A 65 -4.29 -39.35 26.23
C ARG A 65 -4.24 -37.86 26.59
N THR A 66 -3.44 -37.47 27.61
CA THR A 66 -3.28 -36.08 28.01
C THR A 66 -2.62 -35.25 26.91
N GLY A 67 -1.60 -35.79 26.24
CA GLY A 67 -0.94 -35.17 25.10
C GLY A 67 -1.89 -34.96 23.91
N VAL A 68 -2.68 -35.98 23.56
CA VAL A 68 -3.67 -35.90 22.46
C VAL A 68 -4.79 -34.90 22.79
N VAL A 69 -5.26 -34.86 24.06
CA VAL A 69 -6.26 -33.90 24.51
C VAL A 69 -5.70 -32.47 24.46
N PHE A 70 -4.47 -32.26 24.89
CA PHE A 70 -3.80 -30.96 24.83
C PHE A 70 -3.62 -30.50 23.37
N LEU A 71 -3.19 -31.38 22.48
CA LEU A 71 -3.05 -31.08 21.04
C LEU A 71 -4.39 -30.69 20.43
N ARG A 72 -5.47 -31.43 20.75
CA ARG A 72 -6.83 -31.10 20.28
C ARG A 72 -7.36 -29.77 20.82
N ILE A 73 -7.02 -29.42 22.04
CA ILE A 73 -7.38 -28.12 22.63
C ILE A 73 -6.62 -26.99 21.92
N CYS A 74 -5.32 -27.14 21.69
CA CYS A 74 -4.53 -26.15 20.94
C CYS A 74 -5.06 -25.97 19.51
N GLN A 75 -5.36 -27.05 18.79
CA GLN A 75 -5.96 -26.98 17.44
C GLN A 75 -7.34 -26.30 17.46
N ARG A 76 -8.18 -26.57 18.44
CA ARG A 76 -9.49 -25.92 18.57
C ARG A 76 -9.36 -24.43 18.89
N LEU A 77 -8.44 -24.04 19.77
CA LEU A 77 -8.22 -22.63 20.11
C LEU A 77 -7.71 -21.85 18.88
N SER A 78 -6.81 -22.44 18.10
CA SER A 78 -6.32 -21.83 16.86
C SER A 78 -7.43 -21.67 15.83
N SER A 79 -8.29 -22.68 15.62
CA SER A 79 -9.41 -22.58 14.67
C SER A 79 -10.45 -21.55 15.12
N ILE A 80 -10.73 -21.43 16.42
CA ILE A 80 -11.65 -20.41 16.96
C ILE A 80 -11.11 -18.99 16.73
N SER A 81 -9.82 -18.77 16.87
CA SER A 81 -9.21 -17.47 16.63
C SER A 81 -9.30 -17.05 15.16
N ILE A 82 -9.05 -17.97 14.24
CA ILE A 82 -9.18 -17.73 12.79
C ILE A 82 -10.65 -17.46 12.43
N THR A 83 -11.59 -18.24 12.96
CA THR A 83 -13.03 -18.03 12.69
C THR A 83 -13.51 -16.67 13.21
N LYS A 84 -13.11 -16.27 14.42
CA LYS A 84 -13.46 -14.94 14.97
C LYS A 84 -12.85 -13.79 14.15
N ALA A 85 -11.63 -13.93 13.63
CA ALA A 85 -11.04 -12.94 12.73
C ALA A 85 -11.84 -12.87 11.42
N ALA A 86 -12.25 -14.00 10.85
CA ALA A 86 -13.09 -14.02 9.65
C ALA A 86 -14.49 -13.42 9.89
N GLU A 87 -15.08 -13.62 11.05
CA GLU A 87 -16.36 -12.99 11.46
C GLU A 87 -16.22 -11.47 11.62
N SER A 88 -15.11 -10.98 12.18
CA SER A 88 -14.87 -9.53 12.32
C SER A 88 -14.72 -8.84 10.97
N ILE A 89 -14.11 -9.49 9.97
CA ILE A 89 -14.04 -8.98 8.58
C ILE A 89 -15.45 -8.81 8.01
N ARG A 90 -16.34 -9.79 8.23
CA ARG A 90 -17.74 -9.68 7.80
C ARG A 90 -18.46 -8.49 8.44
N ALA A 91 -18.10 -8.12 9.67
CA ALA A 91 -18.62 -6.96 10.38
C ALA A 91 -17.97 -5.63 9.96
N GLY A 92 -16.99 -5.64 9.02
CA GLY A 92 -16.27 -4.46 8.54
C GLY A 92 -15.10 -4.00 9.43
N ASP A 93 -14.76 -4.77 10.46
CA ASP A 93 -13.61 -4.48 11.33
C ASP A 93 -12.37 -5.25 10.83
N LEU A 94 -11.52 -4.55 10.08
CA LEU A 94 -10.27 -5.08 9.52
C LEU A 94 -9.06 -4.88 10.45
N SER A 95 -9.24 -4.19 11.59
CA SER A 95 -8.14 -3.89 12.52
C SER A 95 -7.71 -5.08 13.35
N ARG A 96 -8.58 -6.09 13.47
CA ARG A 96 -8.28 -7.29 14.25
C ARG A 96 -7.21 -8.15 13.60
N ARG A 97 -6.39 -8.75 14.45
CA ARG A 97 -5.34 -9.69 14.05
C ARG A 97 -5.51 -11.01 14.78
N ILE A 98 -5.08 -12.07 14.13
CA ILE A 98 -4.97 -13.38 14.76
C ILE A 98 -3.77 -13.33 15.69
N THR A 99 -4.01 -13.40 16.99
CA THR A 99 -2.99 -13.37 18.05
C THR A 99 -3.06 -14.62 18.91
N GLY A 100 -1.99 -14.93 19.63
CA GLY A 100 -1.96 -16.04 20.58
C GLY A 100 -1.67 -17.41 19.97
N ILE A 101 -1.25 -17.49 18.71
CA ILE A 101 -0.76 -18.71 18.08
C ILE A 101 0.77 -18.66 18.13
N ALA A 102 1.37 -19.45 19.01
CA ALA A 102 2.83 -19.54 19.18
C ALA A 102 3.30 -21.01 19.05
N THR A 103 2.74 -21.71 18.06
CA THR A 103 2.95 -23.15 17.88
C THR A 103 4.19 -23.47 17.05
N LYS A 104 4.79 -22.48 16.35
CA LYS A 104 5.94 -22.63 15.43
C LYS A 104 5.74 -23.76 14.40
N ASP A 105 4.52 -23.91 13.94
CA ASP A 105 4.07 -24.91 12.97
C ASP A 105 3.33 -24.23 11.80
N GLU A 106 2.75 -25.03 10.92
CA GLU A 106 2.00 -24.58 9.74
C GLU A 106 0.82 -23.65 10.11
N VAL A 107 0.31 -23.77 11.35
CA VAL A 107 -0.79 -22.93 11.85
C VAL A 107 -0.31 -21.50 12.14
N GLN A 108 0.93 -21.36 12.62
CA GLN A 108 1.56 -20.05 12.80
C GLN A 108 1.79 -19.37 11.44
N GLU A 109 2.34 -20.11 10.47
CA GLU A 109 2.59 -19.59 9.11
C GLU A 109 1.28 -19.13 8.44
N LEU A 110 0.20 -19.90 8.61
CA LEU A 110 -1.13 -19.54 8.13
C LEU A 110 -1.65 -18.25 8.80
N ALA A 111 -1.48 -18.12 10.12
CA ALA A 111 -1.91 -16.93 10.84
C ALA A 111 -1.13 -15.68 10.42
N ASP A 112 0.17 -15.79 10.21
CA ASP A 112 1.03 -14.70 9.76
C ASP A 112 0.69 -14.27 8.32
N THR A 113 0.46 -15.24 7.43
CA THR A 113 -0.01 -14.99 6.06
C THR A 113 -1.36 -14.29 6.05
N PHE A 114 -2.28 -14.73 6.90
CA PHE A 114 -3.61 -14.13 7.02
C PHE A 114 -3.53 -12.70 7.59
N ASN A 115 -2.71 -12.47 8.61
CA ASN A 115 -2.48 -11.13 9.15
C ASN A 115 -1.88 -10.19 8.12
N THR A 116 -0.93 -10.67 7.31
CA THR A 116 -0.35 -9.90 6.19
C THR A 116 -1.40 -9.54 5.14
N MET A 117 -2.30 -10.47 4.82
CA MET A 117 -3.42 -10.21 3.91
C MET A 117 -4.38 -9.18 4.49
N LEU A 118 -4.73 -9.29 5.78
CA LEU A 118 -5.59 -8.32 6.46
C LEU A 118 -4.97 -6.92 6.48
N GLU A 119 -3.68 -6.81 6.74
CA GLU A 119 -2.97 -5.54 6.70
C GLU A 119 -3.02 -4.87 5.32
N ARG A 120 -2.83 -5.66 4.25
CA ARG A 120 -2.95 -5.16 2.88
C ARG A 120 -4.39 -4.70 2.58
N LEU A 121 -5.37 -5.45 3.03
CA LEU A 121 -6.77 -5.13 2.84
C LEU A 121 -7.17 -3.86 3.60
N GLU A 122 -6.81 -3.75 4.88
CA GLU A 122 -7.04 -2.56 5.71
C GLU A 122 -6.42 -1.30 5.08
N ARG A 123 -5.15 -1.38 4.66
CA ARG A 123 -4.49 -0.28 3.95
C ARG A 123 -5.18 0.09 2.64
N SER A 124 -5.76 -0.89 1.93
CA SER A 124 -6.50 -0.64 0.70
C SER A 124 -7.81 0.10 0.98
N PHE A 125 -8.57 -0.33 1.97
CA PHE A 125 -9.82 0.33 2.38
C PHE A 125 -9.58 1.74 2.93
N GLU A 126 -8.53 1.92 3.73
CA GLU A 126 -8.20 3.26 4.25
C GLU A 126 -7.85 4.23 3.12
N ARG A 127 -7.07 3.79 2.12
CA ARG A 127 -6.76 4.58 0.92
C ARG A 127 -8.01 4.91 0.11
N GLU A 128 -8.94 3.97 -0.03
CA GLU A 128 -10.20 4.18 -0.75
C GLU A 128 -11.11 5.17 -0.01
N ARG A 129 -11.21 5.02 1.32
CA ARG A 129 -11.96 5.94 2.18
C ARG A 129 -11.39 7.36 2.11
N GLN A 130 -10.07 7.48 2.23
CA GLN A 130 -9.37 8.76 2.12
C GLN A 130 -9.61 9.39 0.73
N PHE A 131 -9.49 8.59 -0.35
CA PHE A 131 -9.77 9.03 -1.71
C PHE A 131 -11.18 9.58 -1.88
N THR A 132 -12.19 8.90 -1.35
CA THR A 132 -13.59 9.34 -1.44
C THR A 132 -13.82 10.62 -0.64
N SER A 133 -13.22 10.74 0.54
CA SER A 133 -13.26 11.94 1.37
C SER A 133 -12.64 13.14 0.66
N ASP A 134 -11.42 12.98 0.16
CA ASP A 134 -10.67 14.04 -0.50
C ASP A 134 -11.36 14.49 -1.80
N ALA A 135 -11.84 13.54 -2.61
CA ALA A 135 -12.63 13.84 -3.81
C ALA A 135 -13.88 14.66 -3.48
N SER A 136 -14.57 14.31 -2.40
CA SER A 136 -15.76 15.03 -1.94
C SER A 136 -15.42 16.46 -1.50
N HIS A 137 -14.30 16.65 -0.82
CA HIS A 137 -13.84 17.98 -0.41
C HIS A 137 -13.44 18.85 -1.61
N GLU A 138 -12.69 18.28 -2.56
CA GLU A 138 -12.24 19.00 -3.76
C GLU A 138 -13.37 19.34 -4.74
N LEU A 139 -14.47 18.57 -4.75
CA LEU A 139 -15.66 18.87 -5.54
C LEU A 139 -16.61 19.85 -4.84
N ARG A 140 -16.66 19.89 -3.52
CA ARG A 140 -17.54 20.78 -2.77
C ARG A 140 -17.22 22.26 -2.97
N THR A 141 -15.94 22.60 -3.01
CA THR A 141 -15.47 23.99 -3.14
C THR A 141 -15.94 24.64 -4.45
N PRO A 142 -15.71 24.06 -5.66
CA PRO A 142 -16.19 24.64 -6.90
C PRO A 142 -17.72 24.71 -6.96
N VAL A 143 -18.43 23.71 -6.42
CA VAL A 143 -19.90 23.75 -6.34
C VAL A 143 -20.37 24.94 -5.52
N ALA A 144 -19.75 25.21 -4.36
CA ALA A 144 -20.11 26.36 -3.54
C ALA A 144 -19.89 27.70 -4.26
N VAL A 145 -18.78 27.82 -5.03
CA VAL A 145 -18.52 29.04 -5.83
C VAL A 145 -19.56 29.19 -6.95
N ILE A 146 -19.89 28.09 -7.65
CA ILE A 146 -20.90 28.11 -8.71
C ILE A 146 -22.26 28.53 -8.13
N SER A 147 -22.66 27.97 -6.97
CA SER A 147 -23.92 28.31 -6.31
C SER A 147 -23.98 29.78 -5.90
N ALA A 148 -22.92 30.28 -5.29
CA ALA A 148 -22.84 31.71 -4.89
C ALA A 148 -22.93 32.66 -6.10
N CYS A 149 -22.21 32.38 -7.19
CA CYS A 149 -22.28 33.16 -8.41
C CYS A 149 -23.66 33.08 -9.07
N ALA A 150 -24.37 31.96 -8.98
CA ALA A 150 -25.74 31.82 -9.49
C ALA A 150 -26.72 32.64 -8.65
N GLU A 151 -26.65 32.61 -7.32
CA GLU A 151 -27.47 33.43 -6.42
C GLU A 151 -27.23 34.93 -6.66
N GLU A 152 -25.98 35.35 -6.88
CA GLU A 152 -25.67 36.74 -7.25
C GLU A 152 -26.32 37.16 -8.56
N LEU A 153 -26.31 36.28 -9.59
CA LEU A 153 -26.99 36.56 -10.87
C LEU A 153 -28.50 36.66 -10.73
N GLU A 154 -29.12 35.85 -9.87
CA GLU A 154 -30.56 35.93 -9.58
C GLU A 154 -30.95 37.19 -8.84
N ALA A 155 -30.08 37.75 -7.99
CA ALA A 155 -30.29 38.98 -7.25
C ALA A 155 -30.28 40.24 -8.14
N GLY A 156 -29.83 40.12 -9.38
CA GLY A 156 -29.80 41.20 -10.36
C GLY A 156 -28.52 42.02 -10.28
N LEU A 157 -27.53 41.64 -11.05
CA LEU A 157 -26.21 42.31 -11.15
C LEU A 157 -26.19 43.30 -12.35
N SER A 158 -25.27 44.24 -12.30
CA SER A 158 -24.87 45.00 -13.48
C SER A 158 -24.28 44.07 -14.56
N ALA A 159 -24.33 44.48 -15.83
CA ALA A 159 -23.84 43.68 -16.96
C ALA A 159 -22.37 43.28 -16.78
N GLY A 160 -21.55 44.11 -16.16
CA GLY A 160 -20.13 43.82 -15.88
C GLY A 160 -19.94 42.75 -14.80
N GLU A 161 -20.68 42.83 -13.70
CA GLU A 161 -20.65 41.86 -12.59
C GLU A 161 -21.21 40.50 -13.05
N ALA A 162 -22.30 40.51 -13.83
CA ALA A 162 -22.89 39.31 -14.41
C ALA A 162 -21.88 38.57 -15.32
N ALA A 163 -21.12 39.32 -16.13
CA ALA A 163 -20.07 38.73 -16.95
C ALA A 163 -18.94 38.07 -16.12
N GLN A 164 -18.56 38.66 -14.97
CA GLN A 164 -17.56 38.11 -14.04
C GLN A 164 -18.09 36.83 -13.38
N SER A 165 -19.33 36.81 -12.86
CA SER A 165 -19.93 35.62 -12.25
C SER A 165 -20.10 34.48 -13.25
N LEU A 166 -20.51 34.76 -14.51
CA LEU A 166 -20.53 33.76 -15.57
C LEU A 166 -19.14 33.21 -15.90
N ALA A 167 -18.11 34.06 -15.95
CA ALA A 167 -16.74 33.62 -16.17
C ALA A 167 -16.24 32.75 -15.00
N ALA A 168 -16.62 33.06 -13.76
CA ALA A 168 -16.32 32.22 -12.60
C ALA A 168 -17.00 30.86 -12.67
N ILE A 169 -18.27 30.79 -13.00
CA ILE A 169 -19.02 29.54 -13.19
C ILE A 169 -18.36 28.69 -14.27
N ARG A 170 -17.98 29.25 -15.39
CA ARG A 170 -17.31 28.52 -16.48
C ARG A 170 -15.94 27.95 -16.02
N ARG A 171 -15.15 28.73 -15.30
CA ARG A 171 -13.85 28.26 -14.75
C ARG A 171 -14.04 27.10 -13.79
N GLU A 172 -14.96 27.23 -12.84
CA GLU A 172 -15.16 26.17 -11.84
C GLU A 172 -15.79 24.91 -12.46
N SER A 173 -16.68 25.05 -13.46
CA SER A 173 -17.21 23.91 -14.22
C SER A 173 -16.10 23.16 -14.99
N ALA A 174 -15.20 23.89 -15.66
CA ALA A 174 -14.05 23.30 -16.35
C ALA A 174 -13.10 22.59 -15.35
N ARG A 175 -12.91 23.20 -14.19
CA ARG A 175 -12.15 22.63 -13.08
C ARG A 175 -12.74 21.32 -12.58
N MET A 176 -14.06 21.28 -12.35
CA MET A 176 -14.77 20.04 -11.94
C MET A 176 -14.63 18.93 -12.98
N ASN A 177 -14.81 19.25 -14.26
CA ASN A 177 -14.63 18.27 -15.33
C ASN A 177 -13.23 17.67 -15.35
N LYS A 178 -12.20 18.48 -15.09
CA LYS A 178 -10.82 18.00 -14.97
C LYS A 178 -10.65 17.04 -13.79
N ILE A 179 -11.19 17.37 -12.61
CA ILE A 179 -11.17 16.49 -11.44
C ILE A 179 -11.83 15.14 -11.76
N ILE A 180 -13.07 15.19 -12.30
CA ILE A 180 -13.85 14.00 -12.60
C ILE A 180 -13.11 13.11 -13.60
N SER A 181 -12.56 13.68 -14.67
CA SER A 181 -11.78 12.92 -15.66
C SER A 181 -10.56 12.24 -15.04
N GLN A 182 -9.83 12.93 -14.16
CA GLN A 182 -8.67 12.38 -13.46
C GLN A 182 -9.07 11.26 -12.47
N LEU A 183 -10.19 11.43 -11.75
CA LEU A 183 -10.72 10.41 -10.85
C LEU A 183 -11.14 9.15 -11.61
N LEU A 184 -11.87 9.32 -12.72
CA LEU A 184 -12.31 8.20 -13.57
C LEU A 184 -11.11 7.45 -14.18
N MET A 185 -10.05 8.17 -14.59
CA MET A 185 -8.83 7.57 -15.10
C MET A 185 -8.16 6.70 -14.03
N LEU A 186 -7.98 7.21 -12.81
CA LEU A 186 -7.42 6.46 -11.70
C LEU A 186 -8.27 5.23 -11.33
N THR A 187 -9.60 5.38 -11.29
CA THR A 187 -10.51 4.28 -10.94
C THR A 187 -10.44 3.14 -11.95
N ARG A 188 -10.52 3.45 -13.26
CA ARG A 188 -10.40 2.45 -14.33
C ARG A 188 -9.05 1.74 -14.32
N GLY A 189 -8.00 2.46 -13.95
CA GLY A 189 -6.65 1.92 -13.84
C GLY A 189 -6.53 0.82 -12.79
N TYR A 190 -7.12 1.03 -11.62
CA TYR A 190 -7.08 0.06 -10.51
C TYR A 190 -7.94 -1.18 -10.75
N GLU A 191 -8.99 -1.07 -11.56
CA GLU A 191 -9.84 -2.21 -11.92
C GLU A 191 -9.19 -3.14 -12.97
N GLY A 192 -8.00 -2.81 -13.47
CA GLY A 192 -7.32 -3.59 -14.51
C GLY A 192 -8.08 -3.63 -15.85
N ARG A 193 -9.01 -2.70 -16.06
CA ARG A 193 -9.91 -2.67 -17.23
C ARG A 193 -9.34 -1.89 -18.42
N ILE A 194 -8.15 -1.30 -18.29
CA ILE A 194 -7.53 -0.57 -19.38
C ILE A 194 -6.68 -1.52 -20.21
N HIS A 195 -7.07 -1.71 -21.45
CA HIS A 195 -6.24 -2.34 -22.46
C HIS A 195 -5.34 -1.27 -23.08
N LEU A 196 -4.03 -1.50 -23.02
CA LEU A 196 -3.05 -0.63 -23.67
C LEU A 196 -3.10 -0.86 -25.18
N GLU A 197 -3.31 0.21 -25.91
CA GLU A 197 -3.16 0.24 -27.38
C GLU A 197 -1.78 0.79 -27.72
N LYS A 198 -0.74 -0.04 -27.49
CA LYS A 198 0.65 0.36 -27.74
C LYS A 198 0.96 0.39 -29.24
N GLU A 199 1.55 1.50 -29.66
CA GLU A 199 2.08 1.68 -31.01
C GLU A 199 3.45 2.34 -30.98
N THR A 200 4.16 2.30 -32.11
CA THR A 200 5.48 2.99 -32.25
C THR A 200 5.24 4.45 -32.57
N LEU A 201 5.57 5.32 -31.63
CA LEU A 201 5.37 6.77 -31.72
C LEU A 201 6.69 7.47 -31.95
N GLU A 202 6.70 8.50 -32.78
CA GLU A 202 7.82 9.43 -32.86
C GLU A 202 7.77 10.40 -31.66
N PHE A 203 8.61 10.13 -30.64
CA PHE A 203 8.50 10.79 -29.34
C PHE A 203 8.76 12.30 -29.41
N ARG A 204 9.66 12.75 -30.30
CA ARG A 204 9.92 14.17 -30.50
C ARG A 204 8.68 14.95 -30.96
N ASN A 205 7.90 14.37 -31.86
CA ASN A 205 6.67 14.99 -32.36
C ASN A 205 5.61 15.05 -31.29
N LEU A 206 5.43 13.96 -30.52
CA LEU A 206 4.49 13.92 -29.41
C LEU A 206 4.81 15.00 -28.35
N VAL A 207 6.08 15.12 -27.94
CA VAL A 207 6.54 16.18 -27.03
C VAL A 207 6.29 17.55 -27.60
N GLY A 208 6.53 17.74 -28.92
CA GLY A 208 6.27 18.99 -29.64
C GLY A 208 4.80 19.41 -29.55
N SER A 209 3.88 18.49 -29.84
CA SER A 209 2.43 18.74 -29.77
C SER A 209 1.96 19.11 -28.36
N VAL A 210 2.47 18.41 -27.33
CA VAL A 210 2.15 18.75 -25.93
C VAL A 210 2.72 20.10 -25.51
N MET A 211 3.93 20.44 -25.94
CA MET A 211 4.52 21.77 -25.66
C MET A 211 3.76 22.89 -26.37
N GLU A 212 3.25 22.66 -27.57
CA GLU A 212 2.38 23.61 -28.29
C GLU A 212 1.06 23.83 -27.54
N GLU A 213 0.41 22.77 -27.07
CA GLU A 213 -0.81 22.85 -26.24
C GLU A 213 -0.59 23.67 -24.95
N LEU A 214 0.58 23.54 -24.34
CA LEU A 214 0.92 24.21 -23.08
C LEU A 214 1.61 25.58 -23.27
N SER A 215 1.79 26.02 -24.51
CA SER A 215 2.56 27.22 -24.85
C SER A 215 1.99 28.51 -24.26
N GLU A 216 0.68 28.67 -24.27
CA GLU A 216 0.00 29.83 -23.67
C GLU A 216 0.23 29.90 -22.16
N SER A 217 0.11 28.76 -21.47
CA SER A 217 0.33 28.67 -20.02
C SER A 217 1.82 28.95 -19.67
N ALA A 218 2.74 28.45 -20.48
CA ALA A 218 4.17 28.70 -20.31
C ALA A 218 4.51 30.17 -20.56
N ALA A 219 3.94 30.80 -21.58
CA ALA A 219 4.11 32.21 -21.89
C ALA A 219 3.58 33.12 -20.76
N ALA A 220 2.39 32.82 -20.23
CA ALA A 220 1.81 33.52 -19.08
C ALA A 220 2.68 33.46 -17.82
N SER A 221 3.51 32.43 -17.68
CA SER A 221 4.45 32.25 -16.58
C SER A 221 5.91 32.64 -16.95
N GLU A 222 6.14 33.17 -18.15
CA GLU A 222 7.45 33.52 -18.70
C GLU A 222 8.44 32.33 -18.73
N ILE A 223 7.95 31.09 -18.95
CA ILE A 223 8.75 29.88 -18.93
C ILE A 223 9.04 29.42 -20.37
N ARG A 224 10.30 29.09 -20.63
CA ARG A 224 10.73 28.57 -21.95
C ARG A 224 10.62 27.05 -21.98
N LEU A 225 9.92 26.52 -22.99
CA LEU A 225 9.83 25.09 -23.28
C LEU A 225 10.91 24.69 -24.27
N LEU A 226 11.70 23.66 -23.94
CA LEU A 226 12.84 23.20 -24.74
C LEU A 226 12.67 21.70 -25.04
N ASN A 227 12.31 21.40 -26.31
CA ASN A 227 12.28 20.02 -26.80
C ASN A 227 13.70 19.63 -27.31
N GLN A 228 14.42 18.88 -26.48
CA GLN A 228 15.77 18.35 -26.77
C GLN A 228 15.74 16.83 -27.05
N VAL A 229 14.60 16.29 -27.45
CA VAL A 229 14.46 14.91 -27.90
C VAL A 229 15.15 14.78 -29.27
N PRO A 230 16.04 13.79 -29.48
CA PRO A 230 16.67 13.55 -30.76
C PRO A 230 15.64 13.25 -31.88
N GLN A 231 15.95 13.60 -33.12
CA GLN A 231 15.14 13.16 -34.25
C GLN A 231 15.22 11.64 -34.41
N GLY A 232 14.10 11.01 -34.80
CA GLY A 232 14.02 9.56 -34.98
C GLY A 232 13.96 8.79 -33.63
N CYS A 233 13.87 9.48 -32.50
CA CYS A 233 13.65 8.81 -31.20
C CYS A 233 12.21 8.28 -31.14
N THR A 234 12.08 6.96 -31.14
CA THR A 234 10.77 6.27 -31.04
C THR A 234 10.54 5.66 -29.68
N ILE A 235 9.27 5.54 -29.31
CA ILE A 235 8.81 4.91 -28.08
C ILE A 235 7.62 3.99 -28.39
N PHE A 236 7.56 2.82 -27.76
CA PHE A 236 6.45 1.87 -27.93
C PHE A 236 5.48 2.00 -26.75
N ALA A 237 4.42 2.79 -26.92
CA ALA A 237 3.52 3.17 -25.86
C ALA A 237 2.11 3.47 -26.38
N ASP A 238 1.14 3.58 -25.46
CA ASP A 238 -0.18 4.13 -25.75
C ASP A 238 -0.09 5.65 -25.88
N GLN A 239 -0.47 6.17 -27.05
CA GLN A 239 -0.34 7.59 -27.38
C GLN A 239 -1.12 8.48 -26.42
N SER A 240 -2.37 8.11 -26.12
CA SER A 240 -3.27 8.92 -25.27
C SER A 240 -2.75 9.02 -23.85
N LEU A 241 -2.32 7.88 -23.28
CA LEU A 241 -1.77 7.82 -21.94
C LEU A 241 -0.43 8.53 -21.82
N LEU A 242 0.45 8.37 -22.82
CA LEU A 242 1.74 9.04 -22.84
C LEU A 242 1.58 10.56 -23.00
N THR A 243 0.63 11.01 -23.81
CA THR A 243 0.25 12.44 -23.92
C THR A 243 -0.19 12.98 -22.57
N GLN A 244 -1.08 12.26 -21.86
CA GLN A 244 -1.56 12.66 -20.53
C GLN A 244 -0.41 12.71 -19.50
N LEU A 245 0.52 11.78 -19.56
CA LEU A 245 1.73 11.77 -18.72
C LEU A 245 2.58 13.02 -18.97
N LEU A 246 2.86 13.35 -20.22
CA LEU A 246 3.64 14.53 -20.61
C LEU A 246 2.92 15.84 -20.19
N ILE A 247 1.61 15.94 -20.39
CA ILE A 247 0.81 17.11 -19.93
C ILE A 247 0.95 17.28 -18.43
N ASN A 248 0.89 16.21 -17.63
CA ASN A 248 1.04 16.30 -16.19
C ASN A 248 2.46 16.71 -15.76
N LEU A 249 3.50 16.14 -16.38
CA LEU A 249 4.88 16.48 -16.04
C LEU A 249 5.26 17.89 -16.47
N ILE A 250 5.01 18.25 -17.72
CA ILE A 250 5.33 19.59 -18.26
C ILE A 250 4.47 20.65 -17.59
N GLY A 251 3.17 20.36 -17.37
CA GLY A 251 2.27 21.25 -16.66
C GLY A 251 2.68 21.52 -15.22
N ASN A 252 3.16 20.50 -14.49
CA ASN A 252 3.73 20.69 -13.16
C ASN A 252 5.00 21.54 -13.20
N SER A 253 5.89 21.30 -14.16
CA SER A 253 7.12 22.08 -14.33
C SER A 253 6.85 23.55 -14.67
N ILE A 254 5.77 23.84 -15.43
CA ILE A 254 5.32 25.23 -15.68
C ILE A 254 4.76 25.84 -14.38
N LYS A 255 3.87 25.13 -13.72
CA LYS A 255 3.16 25.59 -12.52
C LYS A 255 4.10 25.94 -11.36
N TYR A 256 5.13 25.12 -11.14
CA TYR A 256 6.11 25.27 -10.06
C TYR A 256 7.43 25.90 -10.56
N GLY A 257 7.45 26.36 -11.80
CA GLY A 257 8.56 27.09 -12.35
C GLY A 257 8.77 28.46 -11.71
N VAL A 258 9.90 29.07 -12.01
CA VAL A 258 10.20 30.46 -11.66
C VAL A 258 10.09 31.34 -12.89
N MET A 259 9.74 32.61 -12.72
CA MET A 259 9.68 33.59 -13.81
C MET A 259 11.02 33.64 -14.58
N GLY A 260 10.97 33.60 -15.91
CA GLY A 260 12.16 33.47 -16.76
C GLY A 260 12.78 32.07 -16.78
N GLY A 261 12.12 31.09 -16.15
CA GLY A 261 12.57 29.71 -16.06
C GLY A 261 12.54 28.94 -17.38
N LYS A 262 12.89 27.66 -17.28
CA LYS A 262 12.89 26.74 -18.43
C LYS A 262 12.41 25.36 -18.03
N VAL A 263 11.71 24.70 -18.94
CA VAL A 263 11.38 23.27 -18.88
C VAL A 263 12.02 22.57 -20.06
N THR A 264 12.76 21.51 -19.82
CA THR A 264 13.50 20.78 -20.85
C THR A 264 13.07 19.32 -20.88
N VAL A 265 12.70 18.81 -22.05
CA VAL A 265 12.45 17.37 -22.26
C VAL A 265 13.59 16.79 -23.08
N ARG A 266 14.21 15.72 -22.56
CA ARG A 266 15.25 14.93 -23.22
C ARG A 266 14.82 13.48 -23.29
N ALA A 267 15.34 12.77 -24.28
CA ALA A 267 15.16 11.32 -24.36
C ALA A 267 16.44 10.66 -24.88
N ALA A 268 16.61 9.40 -24.46
CA ALA A 268 17.65 8.52 -24.98
C ALA A 268 17.03 7.14 -25.22
N ALA A 269 17.32 6.56 -26.37
CA ALA A 269 16.99 5.17 -26.63
C ALA A 269 17.86 4.25 -25.76
N SER A 270 17.25 3.23 -25.21
CA SER A 270 17.90 2.17 -24.42
C SER A 270 17.66 0.83 -25.09
N GLU A 271 18.47 -0.17 -24.77
CA GLU A 271 18.27 -1.56 -25.26
C GLU A 271 16.95 -2.16 -24.79
N THR A 272 16.40 -1.65 -23.67
CA THR A 272 15.18 -2.15 -23.05
C THR A 272 13.96 -1.25 -23.26
N GLY A 273 14.08 -0.15 -24.02
CA GLY A 273 12.99 0.81 -24.22
C GLY A 273 13.48 2.23 -24.43
N CYS A 274 12.65 3.20 -24.15
CA CYS A 274 12.98 4.63 -24.20
C CYS A 274 13.01 5.21 -22.78
N THR A 275 14.11 5.88 -22.45
CA THR A 275 14.19 6.68 -21.20
C THR A 275 14.12 8.15 -21.56
N PHE A 276 13.18 8.87 -20.94
CA PHE A 276 13.10 10.32 -21.11
C PHE A 276 13.06 11.04 -19.77
N THR A 277 13.42 12.30 -19.81
CA THR A 277 13.55 13.15 -18.62
C THR A 277 12.87 14.49 -18.89
N VAL A 278 12.01 14.91 -17.97
CA VAL A 278 11.46 16.27 -17.88
C VAL A 278 12.16 16.97 -16.74
N SER A 279 12.80 18.09 -17.02
CA SER A 279 13.54 18.85 -16.00
C SER A 279 13.19 20.35 -16.06
N ASP A 280 13.02 20.95 -14.88
CA ASP A 280 12.82 22.38 -14.69
C ASP A 280 13.87 22.97 -13.73
N ASN A 281 13.93 24.27 -13.70
CA ASN A 281 14.71 25.05 -12.75
C ASN A 281 13.79 25.86 -11.81
N GLY A 282 12.66 25.25 -11.43
CA GLY A 282 11.65 25.84 -10.57
C GLY A 282 12.02 25.85 -9.08
N ILE A 283 10.99 25.95 -8.24
CA ILE A 283 11.17 26.06 -6.77
C ILE A 283 11.75 24.78 -6.14
N GLY A 284 11.67 23.64 -6.82
CA GLY A 284 12.07 22.34 -6.28
C GLY A 284 11.24 21.91 -5.09
N MET A 285 11.69 20.84 -4.42
CA MET A 285 11.02 20.21 -3.28
C MET A 285 12.01 19.89 -2.17
N GLN A 286 11.53 19.88 -0.93
CA GLN A 286 12.28 19.36 0.23
C GLN A 286 12.29 17.82 0.20
N PRO A 287 13.29 17.16 0.83
CA PRO A 287 13.36 15.70 0.86
C PRO A 287 12.10 15.03 1.43
N GLU A 288 11.49 15.62 2.45
CA GLU A 288 10.28 15.10 3.10
C GLU A 288 9.08 15.15 2.17
N GLU A 289 9.04 16.08 1.22
CA GLU A 289 7.96 16.21 0.23
C GLU A 289 8.05 15.14 -0.85
N LEU A 290 9.28 14.72 -1.20
CA LEU A 290 9.51 13.71 -2.24
C LEU A 290 8.88 12.35 -1.93
N ASP A 291 8.82 11.97 -0.65
CA ASP A 291 8.23 10.71 -0.22
C ASP A 291 6.71 10.65 -0.48
N HIS A 292 6.06 11.81 -0.55
CA HIS A 292 4.61 11.94 -0.64
C HIS A 292 4.08 12.36 -2.02
N ILE A 293 4.95 12.74 -2.97
CA ILE A 293 4.50 13.31 -4.27
C ILE A 293 3.61 12.39 -5.09
N PHE A 294 3.68 11.08 -4.87
CA PHE A 294 2.85 10.09 -5.53
C PHE A 294 1.57 9.74 -4.76
N GLU A 295 1.36 10.34 -3.59
CA GLU A 295 0.13 10.19 -2.85
C GLU A 295 -0.98 11.04 -3.49
N ARG A 296 -2.20 10.50 -3.50
CA ARG A 296 -3.35 11.21 -4.08
C ARG A 296 -3.70 12.41 -3.23
N PHE A 297 -4.06 13.52 -3.89
CA PHE A 297 -4.41 14.79 -3.28
C PHE A 297 -3.30 15.43 -2.44
N TYR A 298 -2.11 14.83 -2.41
CA TYR A 298 -0.97 15.44 -1.73
C TYR A 298 -0.48 16.69 -2.48
N ARG A 299 -0.17 17.73 -1.71
CA ARG A 299 0.36 19.00 -2.20
C ARG A 299 1.40 19.53 -1.22
N ALA A 300 2.59 19.80 -1.70
CA ALA A 300 3.71 20.30 -0.89
C ALA A 300 3.42 21.68 -0.28
N ASP A 301 2.69 22.55 -0.97
CA ASP A 301 2.30 23.86 -0.50
C ASP A 301 0.77 24.01 -0.50
N LYS A 302 0.17 23.82 0.67
CA LYS A 302 -1.29 23.94 0.86
C LYS A 302 -1.80 25.37 0.80
N ALA A 303 -0.91 26.38 0.90
CA ALA A 303 -1.32 27.75 1.14
C ALA A 303 -1.28 28.67 -0.08
N ARG A 304 -0.45 28.40 -1.08
CA ARG A 304 -0.13 29.40 -2.12
C ARG A 304 -0.87 29.24 -3.44
N ASP A 305 -1.28 28.05 -3.84
CA ASP A 305 -1.93 27.88 -5.15
C ASP A 305 -3.13 26.95 -5.06
N ARG A 306 -4.31 27.50 -5.36
CA ARG A 306 -5.56 26.73 -5.48
C ARG A 306 -5.67 25.97 -6.81
N SER A 307 -4.72 26.13 -7.73
CA SER A 307 -4.70 25.45 -9.03
C SER A 307 -4.06 24.07 -8.92
N GLY A 308 -4.83 23.01 -8.93
CA GLY A 308 -4.33 21.64 -8.96
C GLY A 308 -4.76 20.80 -7.76
N PHE A 309 -5.01 19.51 -8.02
CA PHE A 309 -5.73 18.63 -7.10
C PHE A 309 -4.83 17.57 -6.47
N GLY A 310 -3.51 17.60 -6.72
CA GLY A 310 -2.61 16.56 -6.25
C GLY A 310 -2.84 15.18 -6.90
N LEU A 311 -3.45 15.15 -8.09
CA LEU A 311 -3.71 13.92 -8.83
C LEU A 311 -2.73 13.68 -9.99
N GLY A 312 -1.97 14.69 -10.41
CA GLY A 312 -1.08 14.61 -11.57
C GLY A 312 0.04 13.58 -11.42
N MET A 313 0.79 13.61 -10.33
CA MET A 313 1.89 12.67 -10.09
C MET A 313 1.42 11.23 -9.81
N PRO A 314 0.34 10.97 -9.04
CA PRO A 314 -0.30 9.65 -9.00
C PRO A 314 -0.69 9.10 -10.37
N ILE A 315 -1.23 9.93 -11.27
CA ILE A 315 -1.58 9.53 -12.65
C ILE A 315 -0.31 9.19 -13.44
N VAL A 316 0.74 10.00 -13.35
CA VAL A 316 2.03 9.74 -14.00
C VAL A 316 2.58 8.39 -13.57
N LYS A 317 2.66 8.14 -12.27
CA LYS A 317 3.15 6.87 -11.71
C LYS A 317 2.34 5.69 -12.22
N TRP A 318 1.02 5.79 -12.17
CA TRP A 318 0.13 4.75 -12.64
C TRP A 318 0.30 4.46 -14.15
N ILE A 319 0.43 5.50 -15.00
CA ILE A 319 0.67 5.31 -16.45
C ILE A 319 1.99 4.57 -16.69
N VAL A 320 3.05 4.93 -15.96
CA VAL A 320 4.35 4.28 -16.05
C VAL A 320 4.27 2.81 -15.64
N GLU A 321 3.64 2.52 -14.48
CA GLU A 321 3.42 1.15 -14.01
C GLU A 321 2.60 0.30 -15.00
N LEU A 322 1.57 0.89 -15.61
CA LEU A 322 0.76 0.21 -16.62
C LEU A 322 1.56 -0.16 -17.87
N HIS A 323 2.54 0.66 -18.25
CA HIS A 323 3.46 0.38 -19.34
C HIS A 323 4.56 -0.62 -18.97
N GLY A 324 4.71 -0.99 -17.69
CA GLY A 324 5.77 -1.85 -17.18
C GLY A 324 7.09 -1.12 -16.96
N GLY A 325 7.03 0.22 -16.86
CA GLY A 325 8.19 1.11 -16.74
C GLY A 325 8.58 1.43 -15.29
N ASP A 326 9.57 2.33 -15.16
CA ASP A 326 10.06 2.88 -13.89
C ASP A 326 10.07 4.41 -13.93
N ILE A 327 9.83 5.04 -12.75
CA ILE A 327 9.86 6.49 -12.59
C ILE A 327 10.75 6.89 -11.42
N ARG A 328 11.62 7.87 -11.65
CA ARG A 328 12.49 8.44 -10.62
C ARG A 328 12.37 9.95 -10.60
N VAL A 329 12.34 10.52 -9.41
CA VAL A 329 12.27 11.96 -9.20
C VAL A 329 13.46 12.40 -8.37
N ALA A 330 14.18 13.39 -8.87
CA ALA A 330 15.24 14.09 -8.17
C ALA A 330 14.85 15.57 -8.09
N SER A 331 14.86 16.13 -6.88
CA SER A 331 14.53 17.54 -6.66
C SER A 331 15.33 18.09 -5.50
N GLU A 332 15.64 19.38 -5.59
CA GLU A 332 16.30 20.12 -4.51
C GLU A 332 15.64 21.51 -4.44
N ALA A 333 15.27 21.92 -3.25
CA ALA A 333 14.62 23.20 -3.00
C ALA A 333 15.48 24.37 -3.56
N GLY A 334 14.86 25.21 -4.39
CA GLY A 334 15.51 26.33 -5.07
C GLY A 334 16.34 25.97 -6.31
N LYS A 335 16.47 24.69 -6.69
CA LYS A 335 17.22 24.26 -7.88
C LYS A 335 16.35 23.67 -8.99
N GLY A 336 15.13 23.24 -8.64
CA GLY A 336 14.18 22.66 -9.58
C GLY A 336 13.99 21.17 -9.41
N THR A 337 13.30 20.57 -10.37
CA THR A 337 12.91 19.14 -10.35
C THR A 337 13.31 18.46 -11.65
N GLN A 338 13.71 17.21 -11.53
CA GLN A 338 13.98 16.31 -12.64
C GLN A 338 13.19 15.02 -12.46
N VAL A 339 12.33 14.69 -13.41
CA VAL A 339 11.58 13.45 -13.46
C VAL A 339 12.09 12.61 -14.62
N THR A 340 12.57 11.41 -14.33
CA THR A 340 13.08 10.45 -15.31
C THR A 340 12.12 9.28 -15.39
N VAL A 341 11.67 8.96 -16.58
CA VAL A 341 10.72 7.87 -16.88
C VAL A 341 11.38 6.92 -17.88
N THR A 342 11.28 5.63 -17.61
CA THR A 342 11.68 4.54 -18.52
C THR A 342 10.43 3.74 -18.89
N VAL A 343 10.20 3.54 -20.20
CA VAL A 343 9.03 2.81 -20.76
C VAL A 343 9.49 1.89 -21.87
#